data_ece975c8a9cc4ed78c4c705a094e5891
#
_entry.id   ece975c8a9cc4ed78c4c705a094e5891
#
_cell.length_a   1.000
_cell.length_b   1.000
_cell.length_c   1.000
_cell.angle_alpha   90.00
_cell.angle_beta   90.00
_cell.angle_gamma   90.00
#
_symmetry.space_group_name_H-M   'P 1'
#
loop_
_entity.id
_entity.type
_entity.pdbx_description
1 polymer ?
#
loop_
_entity_poly.entity_id
_entity_poly.type
_entity_poly.pdbx_seq_one_letter_code
_entity_poly.pdbx_strand_id
1 'polypeptide(L)'
;MKIHATYCSADKSSTPGEIPAIERYTSRRIQWVNKRAQRHGEAFFILSGKHGLIKAEEEIAYYDYLLTSDALNEHVQLLSQQLSTLGIQHVTFFARPVRIDPNISPYLKSV
;
A
#
# COMPACT_ATOMS: atom_id res chain seq x y z
N MET A 1 8.31 14.64 -5.82
CA MET A 1 8.75 13.57 -4.91
C MET A 1 8.55 12.23 -5.58
N LYS A 2 9.56 11.40 -5.56
CA LYS A 2 9.51 10.04 -6.10
C LYS A 2 9.37 9.04 -4.96
N ILE A 3 8.50 8.06 -5.13
CA ILE A 3 8.27 7.03 -4.10
C ILE A 3 8.32 5.63 -4.70
N HIS A 4 8.61 4.65 -3.84
CA HIS A 4 8.32 3.24 -4.10
C HIS A 4 7.01 2.89 -3.40
N ALA A 5 6.19 2.05 -4.01
CA ALA A 5 4.94 1.60 -3.42
C ALA A 5 4.63 0.15 -3.80
N THR A 6 3.88 -0.52 -2.97
CA THR A 6 3.30 -1.83 -3.26
C THR A 6 1.97 -1.94 -2.53
N TYR A 7 1.13 -2.87 -2.94
CA TYR A 7 -0.18 -3.07 -2.32
C TYR A 7 -0.06 -3.82 -0.98
N CYS A 8 -1.07 -3.63 -0.13
CA CYS A 8 -1.15 -4.30 1.17
C CYS A 8 -1.27 -5.82 1.01
N SER A 9 -1.16 -6.54 2.12
CA SER A 9 -1.33 -7.99 2.16
C SER A 9 -2.54 -8.36 3.00
N ALA A 10 -3.13 -9.53 2.70
CA ALA A 10 -4.16 -10.13 3.54
C ALA A 10 -3.55 -10.61 4.87
N ASP A 11 -2.31 -11.09 4.82
CA ASP A 11 -1.60 -11.55 6.01
C ASP A 11 -1.13 -10.36 6.84
N LYS A 12 -1.58 -10.31 8.09
CA LYS A 12 -1.30 -9.21 9.02
C LYS A 12 -0.97 -9.76 10.39
N SER A 13 -0.10 -9.08 11.11
CA SER A 13 0.13 -9.35 12.52
C SER A 13 -1.15 -9.08 13.32
N SER A 14 -1.47 -9.97 14.25
CA SER A 14 -2.63 -9.84 15.16
C SER A 14 -2.31 -9.04 16.42
N THR A 15 -1.10 -8.49 16.54
CA THR A 15 -0.69 -7.67 17.67
C THR A 15 -1.75 -6.62 17.98
N PRO A 16 -2.25 -6.52 19.24
CA PRO A 16 -3.30 -5.54 19.59
C PRO A 16 -2.76 -4.11 19.56
N GLY A 17 -3.70 -3.17 19.39
CA GLY A 17 -3.39 -1.75 19.33
C GLY A 17 -2.90 -1.31 17.95
N GLU A 18 -2.36 -0.11 17.88
CA GLU A 18 -1.79 0.46 16.66
C GLU A 18 -0.31 0.16 16.62
N ILE A 19 0.17 -0.34 15.48
CA ILE A 19 1.58 -0.61 15.22
C ILE A 19 1.96 -0.08 13.85
N PRO A 20 3.26 0.19 13.58
CA PRO A 20 3.68 0.66 12.26
C PRO A 20 3.19 -0.26 11.14
N ALA A 21 2.78 0.32 10.04
CA ALA A 21 2.23 -0.42 8.90
C ALA A 21 3.20 -1.50 8.40
N ILE A 22 4.51 -1.20 8.38
CA ILE A 22 5.54 -2.17 7.95
C ILE A 22 5.59 -3.41 8.86
N GLU A 23 5.16 -3.29 10.11
CA GLU A 23 5.06 -4.41 11.04
C GLU A 23 3.69 -5.06 11.01
N ARG A 24 2.64 -4.31 10.65
CA ARG A 24 1.28 -4.82 10.55
C ARG A 24 1.13 -5.84 9.41
N TYR A 25 1.66 -5.51 8.25
CA TYR A 25 1.63 -6.41 7.09
C TYR A 25 2.83 -7.35 7.11
N THR A 26 2.58 -8.65 7.07
CA THR A 26 3.62 -9.67 7.23
C THR A 26 4.16 -10.23 5.92
N SER A 27 3.89 -9.56 4.80
CA SER A 27 4.34 -9.98 3.47
C SER A 27 5.83 -9.74 3.25
N ARG A 28 6.53 -10.75 2.71
CA ARG A 28 7.94 -10.62 2.31
C ARG A 28 8.10 -9.61 1.17
N ARG A 29 7.14 -9.53 0.28
CA ARG A 29 7.14 -8.56 -0.83
C ARG A 29 7.19 -7.14 -0.28
N ILE A 30 6.38 -6.82 0.71
CA ILE A 30 6.34 -5.49 1.33
C ILE A 30 7.69 -5.16 1.97
N GLN A 31 8.28 -6.11 2.69
CA GLN A 31 9.60 -5.91 3.32
C GLN A 31 10.68 -5.68 2.26
N TRP A 32 10.64 -6.42 1.17
CA TRP A 32 11.62 -6.30 0.09
C TRP A 32 11.53 -4.93 -0.60
N VAL A 33 10.33 -4.47 -0.91
CA VAL A 33 10.12 -3.16 -1.56
C VAL A 33 10.58 -2.03 -0.63
N ASN A 34 10.31 -2.13 0.67
CA ASN A 34 10.76 -1.16 1.65
C ASN A 34 12.28 -1.04 1.65
N LYS A 35 12.98 -2.15 1.68
CA LYS A 35 14.46 -2.17 1.64
C LYS A 35 15.00 -1.57 0.34
N ARG A 36 14.34 -1.87 -0.79
CA ARG A 36 14.74 -1.31 -2.07
C ARG A 36 14.57 0.22 -2.08
N ALA A 37 13.46 0.73 -1.56
CA ALA A 37 13.23 2.16 -1.46
C ALA A 37 14.32 2.84 -0.64
N GLN A 38 14.68 2.26 0.50
CA GLN A 38 15.76 2.77 1.35
C GLN A 38 17.09 2.85 0.61
N ARG A 39 17.43 1.81 -0.17
CA ARG A 39 18.67 1.80 -0.96
C ARG A 39 18.70 2.87 -2.04
N HIS A 40 17.54 3.23 -2.58
CA HIS A 40 17.41 4.27 -3.59
C HIS A 40 17.19 5.67 -3.01
N GLY A 41 17.13 5.80 -1.69
CA GLY A 41 16.88 7.08 -1.04
C GLY A 41 15.49 7.63 -1.30
N GLU A 42 14.51 6.77 -1.57
CA GLU A 42 13.12 7.16 -1.85
C GLU A 42 12.19 6.73 -0.72
N ALA A 43 11.11 7.47 -0.53
CA ALA A 43 10.10 7.11 0.45
C ALA A 43 9.34 5.86 0.01
N PHE A 44 8.87 5.08 0.98
CA PHE A 44 8.09 3.87 0.75
C PHE A 44 6.67 4.05 1.29
N PHE A 45 5.69 3.71 0.44
CA PHE A 45 4.27 3.73 0.81
C PHE A 45 3.64 2.38 0.52
N ILE A 46 2.65 2.01 1.32
CA ILE A 46 1.82 0.82 1.13
C ILE A 46 0.45 1.27 0.63
N LEU A 47 -0.03 0.68 -0.46
CA LEU A 47 -1.36 0.96 -0.99
C LEU A 47 -2.37 0.06 -0.27
N SER A 48 -3.11 0.65 0.66
CA SER A 48 -4.16 -0.03 1.42
C SER A 48 -5.52 0.20 0.76
N GLY A 49 -6.34 -0.85 0.67
CA GLY A 49 -7.71 -0.71 0.19
C GLY A 49 -8.57 0.15 1.10
N LYS A 50 -8.25 0.19 2.40
CA LYS A 50 -8.99 0.98 3.40
C LYS A 50 -8.45 2.41 3.54
N HIS A 51 -7.11 2.55 3.58
CA HIS A 51 -6.46 3.81 3.94
C HIS A 51 -5.84 4.56 2.75
N GLY A 52 -5.86 3.98 1.55
CA GLY A 52 -5.10 4.51 0.42
C GLY A 52 -3.61 4.33 0.63
N LEU A 53 -2.82 5.37 0.38
CA LEU A 53 -1.37 5.33 0.61
C LEU A 53 -1.06 5.57 2.08
N ILE A 54 -0.27 4.68 2.68
CA ILE A 54 0.21 4.81 4.06
C ILE A 54 1.72 4.64 4.10
N LYS A 55 2.37 5.41 4.96
CA LYS A 55 3.81 5.30 5.17
C LYS A 55 4.15 4.04 5.97
N ALA A 56 5.35 3.51 5.77
CA ALA A 56 5.82 2.32 6.49
C ALA A 56 5.77 2.49 8.02
N GLU A 57 6.13 3.67 8.51
CA GLU A 57 6.17 4.00 9.94
C GLU A 57 4.83 4.45 10.52
N GLU A 58 3.80 4.66 9.69
CA GLU A 58 2.48 5.09 10.15
C GLU A 58 1.81 3.98 10.94
N GLU A 59 1.34 4.30 12.15
CA GLU A 59 0.71 3.33 13.02
C GLU A 59 -0.73 3.07 12.60
N ILE A 60 -1.08 1.80 12.42
CA ILE A 60 -2.43 1.38 12.04
C ILE A 60 -2.92 0.24 12.92
N ALA A 61 -4.23 0.23 13.21
CA ALA A 61 -4.88 -0.87 13.90
C ALA A 61 -5.09 -2.06 12.95
N TYR A 62 -5.29 -3.25 13.52
CA TYR A 62 -5.68 -4.40 12.73
C TYR A 62 -7.03 -4.14 12.06
N TYR A 63 -7.15 -4.51 10.78
CA TYR A 63 -8.40 -4.45 10.06
C TYR A 63 -8.48 -5.62 9.08
N ASP A 64 -9.72 -5.93 8.66
CA ASP A 64 -9.98 -6.95 7.66
C ASP A 64 -10.84 -6.32 6.56
N TYR A 65 -10.20 -5.87 5.49
CA TYR A 65 -10.85 -5.20 4.37
C TYR A 65 -10.07 -5.45 3.09
N LEU A 66 -10.78 -5.89 2.07
CA LEU A 66 -10.22 -6.07 0.73
C LEU A 66 -10.87 -5.08 -0.23
N LEU A 67 -10.05 -4.35 -0.99
CA LEU A 67 -10.56 -3.44 -2.00
C LEU A 67 -11.32 -4.23 -3.07
N THR A 68 -12.58 -3.84 -3.29
CA THR A 68 -13.44 -4.43 -4.31
C THR A 68 -13.63 -3.46 -5.47
N SER A 69 -14.12 -3.99 -6.61
CA SER A 69 -14.42 -3.15 -7.77
C SER A 69 -15.51 -2.11 -7.47
N ASP A 70 -16.43 -2.43 -6.55
CA ASP A 70 -17.52 -1.51 -6.17
C ASP A 70 -17.02 -0.26 -5.44
N ALA A 71 -15.92 -0.39 -4.69
CA ALA A 71 -15.33 0.72 -3.94
C ALA A 71 -14.23 1.45 -4.71
N LEU A 72 -13.97 1.06 -5.96
CA LEU A 72 -12.81 1.55 -6.72
C LEU A 72 -12.84 3.06 -6.94
N ASN A 73 -14.00 3.64 -7.26
CA ASN A 73 -14.11 5.07 -7.53
C ASN A 73 -13.73 5.92 -6.32
N GLU A 74 -14.22 5.57 -5.14
CA GLU A 74 -13.88 6.26 -3.90
C GLU A 74 -12.40 6.12 -3.58
N HIS A 75 -11.84 4.93 -3.82
CA HIS A 75 -10.43 4.66 -3.60
C HIS A 75 -9.54 5.51 -4.51
N VAL A 76 -9.91 5.63 -5.80
CA VAL A 76 -9.18 6.47 -6.75
C VAL A 76 -9.22 7.94 -6.34
N GLN A 77 -10.36 8.43 -5.86
CA GLN A 77 -10.48 9.80 -5.37
C GLN A 77 -9.59 10.05 -4.16
N LEU A 78 -9.56 9.12 -3.21
CA LEU A 78 -8.68 9.19 -2.05
C LEU A 78 -7.21 9.25 -2.48
N LEU A 79 -6.80 8.38 -3.38
CA LEU A 79 -5.43 8.35 -3.89
C LEU A 79 -5.06 9.65 -4.59
N SER A 80 -5.96 10.20 -5.41
CA SER A 80 -5.72 11.47 -6.10
C SER A 80 -5.48 12.61 -5.12
N GLN A 81 -6.26 12.68 -4.05
CA GLN A 81 -6.08 13.66 -2.99
C GLN A 81 -4.75 13.47 -2.27
N GLN A 82 -4.39 12.23 -1.93
CA GLN A 82 -3.15 11.94 -1.23
C GLN A 82 -1.93 12.28 -2.09
N LEU A 83 -1.94 11.92 -3.37
CA LEU A 83 -0.84 12.24 -4.29
C LEU A 83 -0.62 13.74 -4.40
N SER A 84 -1.71 14.50 -4.51
CA SER A 84 -1.64 15.96 -4.58
C SER A 84 -1.13 16.56 -3.27
N THR A 85 -1.69 16.17 -2.14
CA THR A 85 -1.33 16.69 -0.81
C THR A 85 0.11 16.39 -0.45
N LEU A 86 0.62 15.21 -0.80
CA LEU A 86 1.98 14.79 -0.49
C LEU A 86 3.02 15.26 -1.51
N GLY A 87 2.57 15.83 -2.64
CA GLY A 87 3.48 16.28 -3.69
C GLY A 87 4.17 15.14 -4.42
N ILE A 88 3.51 14.00 -4.55
CA ILE A 88 4.07 12.83 -5.22
C ILE A 88 3.90 12.99 -6.73
N GLN A 89 5.00 12.91 -7.48
CA GLN A 89 5.03 13.08 -8.93
C GLN A 89 5.34 11.78 -9.66
N HIS A 90 6.00 10.83 -9.00
CA HIS A 90 6.43 9.59 -9.62
C HIS A 90 6.33 8.44 -8.63
N VAL A 91 5.69 7.34 -9.04
CA VAL A 91 5.53 6.14 -8.23
C VAL A 91 6.10 4.95 -8.99
N THR A 92 7.04 4.24 -8.35
CA THR A 92 7.46 2.92 -8.82
C THR A 92 6.65 1.88 -8.04
N PHE A 93 5.70 1.25 -8.72
CA PHE A 93 4.75 0.33 -8.09
C PHE A 93 5.15 -1.12 -8.38
N PHE A 94 5.23 -1.92 -7.32
CA PHE A 94 5.60 -3.34 -7.41
C PHE A 94 4.37 -4.21 -7.15
N ALA A 95 4.11 -5.17 -8.03
CA ALA A 95 2.94 -6.02 -7.95
C ALA A 95 3.22 -7.42 -8.46
N ARG A 96 2.44 -8.39 -7.97
CA ARG A 96 2.40 -9.74 -8.54
C ARG A 96 1.46 -9.77 -9.74
N PRO A 97 1.65 -10.69 -10.71
CA PRO A 97 0.68 -10.90 -11.77
C PRO A 97 -0.70 -11.28 -11.21
N VAL A 98 -1.76 -10.81 -11.85
CA VAL A 98 -3.15 -11.10 -11.46
C VAL A 98 -3.42 -12.61 -11.43
N ARG A 99 -2.81 -13.38 -12.32
CA ARG A 99 -2.94 -14.85 -12.36
C ARG A 99 -2.43 -15.54 -11.09
N ILE A 100 -1.50 -14.89 -10.36
CA ILE A 100 -0.93 -15.43 -9.11
C ILE A 100 -1.74 -14.90 -7.93
N ASP A 101 -2.18 -13.65 -8.00
CA ASP A 101 -2.95 -13.01 -6.95
C ASP A 101 -4.13 -12.24 -7.59
N PRO A 102 -5.28 -12.93 -7.82
CA PRO A 102 -6.42 -12.29 -8.48
C PRO A 102 -7.02 -11.11 -7.71
N ASN A 103 -6.78 -11.03 -6.39
CA ASN A 103 -7.29 -9.93 -5.57
C ASN A 103 -6.61 -8.59 -5.85
N ILE A 104 -5.50 -8.59 -6.58
CA ILE A 104 -4.75 -7.37 -6.90
C ILE A 104 -5.43 -6.51 -7.96
N SER A 105 -6.35 -7.07 -8.75
CA SER A 105 -6.93 -6.38 -9.91
C SER A 105 -7.48 -4.98 -9.57
N PRO A 106 -8.30 -4.79 -8.50
CA PRO A 106 -8.77 -3.45 -8.15
C PRO A 106 -7.63 -2.49 -7.77
N TYR A 107 -6.57 -2.99 -7.14
CA TYR A 107 -5.42 -2.15 -6.77
C TYR A 107 -4.66 -1.67 -8.00
N LEU A 108 -4.50 -2.52 -9.02
CA LEU A 108 -3.85 -2.14 -10.27
C LEU A 108 -4.66 -1.09 -11.03
N LYS A 109 -5.99 -1.19 -10.99
CA LYS A 109 -6.87 -0.21 -11.64
C LYS A 109 -6.84 1.15 -10.93
N SER A 110 -6.50 1.18 -9.64
CA SER A 110 -6.46 2.42 -8.86
C SER A 110 -5.18 3.22 -9.06
N VAL A 111 -4.14 2.62 -9.59
CA VAL A 111 -2.89 3.31 -9.90
C VAL A 111 -2.76 3.57 -11.41
#